data_a982b804dcbd7551e70abac0de175a96
#
_entry.id   a982b804dcbd7551e70abac0de175a96
#
_cell.length_a   1.000
_cell.length_b   1.000
_cell.length_c   1.000
_cell.angle_alpha   90.00
_cell.angle_beta   90.00
_cell.angle_gamma   90.00
#
_symmetry.space_group_name_H-M   'P 1'
#
loop_
_entity.id
_entity.type
_entity.pdbx_description
1 polymer ?
#
loop_
_entity_poly.entity_id
_entity_poly.type
_entity_poly.pdbx_seq_one_letter_code
_entity_poly.pdbx_strand_id
1 'polypeptide(L)'
;MVTTRRSGFSLLELIVVVLIVSLIGFLVFSSAIKEQKRKEVLDPTTLQKTFRQTFKGQGDVELFCINKCKECFVAKGKKILPYDGGIDLGKDVEIHLLDRDNHWVQREEFGRIKDKKICLRYHLYPNGSTTQMVITNDKGIYYLPSYFGKAKKVADMEEAKELWIKSDYDLRDSGAYY
;
A
#
# COMPACT_ATOMS: atom_id res chain seq x y z
N MET A 1 51.04 -53.48 6.48
CA MET A 1 51.01 -52.24 7.27
C MET A 1 50.76 -51.08 6.33
N VAL A 2 49.57 -50.55 6.34
CA VAL A 2 49.17 -49.34 5.50
C VAL A 2 49.38 -48.11 6.37
N THR A 3 50.38 -47.33 6.06
CA THR A 3 50.70 -46.10 6.74
C THR A 3 49.78 -45.00 6.17
N THR A 4 48.71 -44.67 6.87
CA THR A 4 47.87 -43.51 6.56
C THR A 4 48.65 -42.22 6.83
N ARG A 5 49.07 -41.53 5.77
CA ARG A 5 49.60 -40.15 5.87
C ARG A 5 48.47 -39.23 6.34
N ARG A 6 48.53 -38.73 7.54
CA ARG A 6 47.71 -37.61 7.99
C ARG A 6 48.27 -36.35 7.33
N SER A 7 47.57 -35.85 6.30
CA SER A 7 47.83 -34.52 5.75
C SER A 7 47.37 -33.49 6.75
N GLY A 8 48.28 -32.72 7.34
CA GLY A 8 47.94 -31.56 8.15
C GLY A 8 47.46 -30.39 7.26
N PHE A 9 46.45 -29.68 7.70
CA PHE A 9 45.99 -28.44 7.01
C PHE A 9 47.13 -27.42 6.99
N SER A 10 47.39 -26.85 5.81
CA SER A 10 48.33 -25.76 5.64
C SER A 10 47.74 -24.48 6.25
N LEU A 11 48.57 -23.66 6.90
CA LEU A 11 48.16 -22.38 7.47
C LEU A 11 47.53 -21.47 6.39
N LEU A 12 48.01 -21.52 5.16
CA LEU A 12 47.47 -20.82 4.00
C LEU A 12 46.07 -21.27 3.64
N GLU A 13 45.79 -22.59 3.73
CA GLU A 13 44.48 -23.16 3.45
C GLU A 13 43.42 -22.68 4.50
N LEU A 14 43.82 -22.57 5.77
CA LEU A 14 42.97 -22.05 6.82
C LEU A 14 42.64 -20.57 6.58
N ILE A 15 43.63 -19.75 6.18
CA ILE A 15 43.42 -18.32 5.88
C ILE A 15 42.44 -18.12 4.72
N VAL A 16 42.60 -18.91 3.65
CA VAL A 16 41.72 -18.84 2.46
C VAL A 16 40.27 -19.22 2.82
N VAL A 17 40.09 -20.30 3.61
CA VAL A 17 38.76 -20.70 4.05
C VAL A 17 38.05 -19.61 4.90
N VAL A 18 38.79 -19.03 5.86
CA VAL A 18 38.26 -17.98 6.71
C VAL A 18 37.89 -16.72 5.87
N LEU A 19 38.70 -16.38 4.88
CA LEU A 19 38.40 -15.28 3.95
C LEU A 19 37.13 -15.54 3.15
N ILE A 20 36.98 -16.73 2.58
CA ILE A 20 35.78 -17.10 1.80
C ILE A 20 34.53 -17.08 2.67
N VAL A 21 34.59 -17.68 3.87
CA VAL A 21 33.43 -17.71 4.80
C VAL A 21 33.06 -16.31 5.25
N SER A 22 34.03 -15.44 5.49
CA SER A 22 33.80 -14.02 5.86
C SER A 22 33.14 -13.25 4.73
N LEU A 23 33.58 -13.45 3.47
CA LEU A 23 32.98 -12.82 2.28
C LEU A 23 31.53 -13.26 2.07
N ILE A 24 31.27 -14.58 2.18
CA ILE A 24 29.90 -15.12 2.06
C ILE A 24 29.03 -14.61 3.19
N GLY A 25 29.52 -14.60 4.42
CA GLY A 25 28.80 -14.05 5.58
C GLY A 25 28.44 -12.57 5.40
N PHE A 26 29.36 -11.77 4.88
CA PHE A 26 29.11 -10.34 4.59
C PHE A 26 28.05 -10.15 3.50
N LEU A 27 28.06 -10.95 2.43
CA LEU A 27 27.07 -10.88 1.36
C LEU A 27 25.68 -11.30 1.84
N VAL A 28 25.57 -12.35 2.63
CA VAL A 28 24.30 -12.81 3.21
C VAL A 28 23.75 -11.80 4.20
N PHE A 29 24.60 -11.25 5.07
CA PHE A 29 24.19 -10.27 6.05
C PHE A 29 23.75 -8.93 5.41
N SER A 30 24.46 -8.48 4.36
CA SER A 30 24.09 -7.29 3.62
C SER A 30 22.76 -7.45 2.85
N SER A 31 22.45 -8.67 2.40
CA SER A 31 21.16 -8.98 1.75
C SER A 31 20.01 -9.00 2.75
N ALA A 32 20.22 -9.52 3.95
CA ALA A 32 19.22 -9.55 5.02
C ALA A 32 18.86 -8.14 5.54
N ILE A 33 19.82 -7.22 5.57
CA ILE A 33 19.59 -5.83 5.98
C ILE A 33 18.78 -5.04 4.92
N LYS A 34 18.85 -5.41 3.64
CA LYS A 34 18.09 -4.76 2.57
C LYS A 34 16.60 -5.06 2.59
N GLU A 35 16.13 -6.06 3.33
CA GLU A 35 14.71 -6.41 3.42
C GLU A 35 13.93 -5.71 4.53
N GLN A 36 14.52 -4.82 5.31
CA GLN A 36 13.71 -3.80 5.98
C GLN A 36 13.21 -2.83 4.90
N LYS A 37 12.19 -3.26 4.12
CA LYS A 37 11.38 -2.36 3.29
C LYS A 37 11.02 -1.18 4.17
N ARG A 38 11.61 0.00 3.88
CA ARG A 38 11.07 1.26 4.40
C ARG A 38 9.59 1.21 4.08
N LYS A 39 8.75 1.08 5.10
CA LYS A 39 7.31 1.10 4.92
C LYS A 39 7.02 2.43 4.24
N GLU A 40 6.58 2.34 3.00
CA GLU A 40 6.33 3.51 2.17
C GLU A 40 5.20 4.31 2.81
N VAL A 41 5.42 5.59 3.02
CA VAL A 41 4.40 6.48 3.56
C VAL A 41 3.26 6.52 2.55
N LEU A 42 2.05 6.21 2.99
CA LEU A 42 0.86 6.31 2.16
C LEU A 42 0.48 7.78 2.00
N ASP A 43 0.64 8.31 0.82
CA ASP A 43 0.08 9.57 0.38
C ASP A 43 -1.05 9.31 -0.65
N PRO A 44 -1.87 10.30 -1.02
CA PRO A 44 -2.98 10.07 -1.95
C PRO A 44 -2.57 9.46 -3.29
N THR A 45 -1.34 9.68 -3.77
CA THR A 45 -0.85 9.15 -5.05
C THR A 45 -0.32 7.71 -4.94
N THR A 46 0.24 7.35 -3.79
CA THR A 46 0.82 6.04 -3.54
C THR A 46 -0.15 5.08 -2.87
N LEU A 47 -1.20 5.58 -2.21
CA LEU A 47 -2.17 4.82 -1.42
C LEU A 47 -2.67 3.57 -2.16
N GLN A 48 -3.22 3.74 -3.36
CA GLN A 48 -3.78 2.64 -4.13
C GLN A 48 -2.73 1.57 -4.46
N LYS A 49 -1.58 1.98 -4.99
CA LYS A 49 -0.50 1.08 -5.40
C LYS A 49 0.06 0.33 -4.21
N THR A 50 0.45 1.06 -3.17
CA THR A 50 1.09 0.47 -1.99
C THR A 50 0.13 -0.44 -1.23
N PHE A 51 -1.14 -0.03 -1.08
CA PHE A 51 -2.16 -0.83 -0.41
C PHE A 51 -2.43 -2.15 -1.16
N ARG A 52 -2.60 -2.09 -2.48
CA ARG A 52 -2.73 -3.29 -3.32
C ARG A 52 -1.52 -4.22 -3.22
N GLN A 53 -0.30 -3.68 -3.26
CA GLN A 53 0.92 -4.49 -3.19
C GLN A 53 1.11 -5.15 -1.83
N THR A 54 0.83 -4.40 -0.75
CA THR A 54 0.99 -4.89 0.62
C THR A 54 0.00 -6.01 0.95
N PHE A 55 -1.23 -5.90 0.46
CA PHE A 55 -2.32 -6.82 0.81
C PHE A 55 -2.76 -7.72 -0.35
N LYS A 56 -1.97 -7.83 -1.41
CA LYS A 56 -2.26 -8.69 -2.56
C LYS A 56 -2.55 -10.14 -2.12
N GLY A 57 -3.67 -10.69 -2.58
CA GLY A 57 -4.07 -12.06 -2.29
C GLY A 57 -4.55 -12.32 -0.86
N GLN A 58 -4.72 -11.26 -0.06
CA GLN A 58 -5.18 -11.41 1.32
C GLN A 58 -6.70 -11.37 1.49
N GLY A 59 -7.45 -11.27 0.40
CA GLY A 59 -8.92 -11.19 0.40
C GLY A 59 -9.41 -9.78 0.68
N ASP A 60 -10.46 -9.70 1.46
CA ASP A 60 -11.14 -8.46 1.82
C ASP A 60 -10.36 -7.71 2.91
N VAL A 61 -9.82 -6.53 2.58
CA VAL A 61 -9.01 -5.72 3.49
C VAL A 61 -9.46 -4.27 3.43
N GLU A 62 -9.65 -3.66 4.58
CA GLU A 62 -10.08 -2.28 4.71
C GLU A 62 -9.07 -1.45 5.50
N LEU A 63 -8.67 -0.31 4.95
CA LEU A 63 -7.95 0.75 5.65
C LEU A 63 -8.97 1.78 6.11
N PHE A 64 -8.94 2.13 7.37
CA PHE A 64 -9.72 3.26 7.88
C PHE A 64 -8.88 4.14 8.80
N CYS A 65 -9.13 5.43 8.73
CA CYS A 65 -8.39 6.43 9.47
C CYS A 65 -9.31 7.26 10.37
N ILE A 66 -8.83 7.58 11.55
CA ILE A 66 -9.50 8.40 12.56
C ILE A 66 -8.63 9.60 12.94
N ASN A 67 -9.09 10.42 13.85
CA ASN A 67 -8.33 11.55 14.39
C ASN A 67 -7.81 12.48 13.28
N LYS A 68 -8.73 13.00 12.46
CA LYS A 68 -8.38 13.85 11.30
C LYS A 68 -7.37 13.17 10.36
N CYS A 69 -7.56 11.88 10.11
CA CYS A 69 -6.73 11.03 9.27
C CYS A 69 -5.25 10.86 9.72
N LYS A 70 -4.97 11.06 11.00
CA LYS A 70 -3.61 10.90 11.56
C LYS A 70 -3.32 9.50 12.07
N GLU A 71 -4.35 8.75 12.45
CA GLU A 71 -4.25 7.39 12.98
C GLU A 71 -5.01 6.46 12.06
N CYS A 72 -4.34 5.46 11.48
CA CYS A 72 -4.98 4.53 10.56
C CYS A 72 -4.83 3.09 11.02
N PHE A 73 -5.81 2.30 10.67
CA PHE A 73 -5.93 0.90 11.01
C PHE A 73 -6.28 0.09 9.79
N VAL A 74 -5.88 -1.17 9.80
CA VAL A 74 -6.24 -2.15 8.79
C VAL A 74 -7.15 -3.19 9.41
N ALA A 75 -8.34 -3.35 8.84
CA ALA A 75 -9.27 -4.42 9.19
C ALA A 75 -9.17 -5.55 8.17
N LYS A 76 -9.05 -6.79 8.66
CA LYS A 76 -9.08 -8.01 7.87
C LYS A 76 -9.97 -9.02 8.55
N GLY A 77 -11.15 -9.25 8.00
CA GLY A 77 -12.20 -10.02 8.66
C GLY A 77 -12.53 -9.42 10.03
N LYS A 78 -12.38 -10.20 11.10
CA LYS A 78 -12.64 -9.74 12.49
C LYS A 78 -11.44 -9.08 13.18
N LYS A 79 -10.28 -9.03 12.53
CA LYS A 79 -9.06 -8.48 13.12
C LYS A 79 -8.84 -7.04 12.67
N ILE A 80 -8.58 -6.15 13.63
CA ILE A 80 -8.23 -4.75 13.42
C ILE A 80 -6.84 -4.54 14.00
N LEU A 81 -5.91 -4.06 13.17
CA LEU A 81 -4.53 -3.81 13.56
C LEU A 81 -4.16 -2.36 13.21
N PRO A 82 -3.34 -1.70 14.03
CA PRO A 82 -2.77 -0.41 13.65
C PRO A 82 -2.00 -0.54 12.32
N TYR A 83 -2.12 0.46 11.46
CA TYR A 83 -1.28 0.54 10.27
C TYR A 83 0.08 1.14 10.67
N ASP A 84 1.12 0.31 10.70
CA ASP A 84 2.47 0.73 11.10
C ASP A 84 3.24 1.49 10.00
N GLY A 85 2.73 1.57 8.78
CA GLY A 85 3.26 2.45 7.73
C GLY A 85 2.93 3.90 8.05
N GLY A 86 3.77 4.86 7.69
CA GLY A 86 3.41 6.27 7.77
C GLY A 86 2.23 6.59 6.85
N ILE A 87 1.39 7.54 7.25
CA ILE A 87 0.32 8.09 6.41
C ILE A 87 0.46 9.62 6.39
N ASP A 88 0.52 10.19 5.20
CA ASP A 88 0.50 11.63 4.96
C ASP A 88 -0.57 11.96 3.90
N LEU A 89 -1.80 12.10 4.34
CA LEU A 89 -2.90 12.50 3.48
C LEU A 89 -3.02 14.03 3.37
N GLY A 90 -2.12 14.80 3.97
CA GLY A 90 -2.18 16.25 4.03
C GLY A 90 -3.08 16.76 5.17
N LYS A 91 -3.42 18.05 5.10
CA LYS A 91 -4.35 18.72 6.03
C LYS A 91 -5.70 18.91 5.37
N ASP A 92 -6.73 19.11 6.20
CA ASP A 92 -8.09 19.41 5.75
C ASP A 92 -8.57 18.42 4.68
N VAL A 93 -8.40 17.13 4.99
CA VAL A 93 -8.72 16.02 4.09
C VAL A 93 -10.24 15.91 3.94
N GLU A 94 -10.72 16.03 2.71
CA GLU A 94 -12.10 15.77 2.33
C GLU A 94 -12.18 14.64 1.32
N ILE A 95 -13.23 13.83 1.42
CA ILE A 95 -13.45 12.69 0.51
C ILE A 95 -14.73 12.98 -0.28
N HIS A 96 -14.58 12.86 -1.61
CA HIS A 96 -15.69 13.02 -2.54
C HIS A 96 -15.94 11.73 -3.30
N LEU A 97 -17.21 11.38 -3.41
CA LEU A 97 -17.70 10.26 -4.21
C LEU A 97 -18.64 10.81 -5.28
N LEU A 98 -18.72 10.16 -6.43
CA LEU A 98 -19.70 10.49 -7.45
C LEU A 98 -20.94 9.62 -7.24
N ASP A 99 -22.12 10.24 -7.22
CA ASP A 99 -23.38 9.51 -7.17
C ASP A 99 -23.82 9.00 -8.56
N ARG A 100 -24.97 8.33 -8.63
CA ARG A 100 -25.49 7.76 -9.89
C ARG A 100 -25.87 8.82 -10.92
N ASP A 101 -26.17 10.03 -10.47
CA ASP A 101 -26.56 11.16 -11.31
C ASP A 101 -25.37 12.07 -11.68
N ASN A 102 -24.15 11.57 -11.39
CA ASN A 102 -22.88 12.26 -11.61
C ASN A 102 -22.76 13.60 -10.83
N HIS A 103 -23.31 13.64 -9.62
CA HIS A 103 -23.08 14.72 -8.69
C HIS A 103 -22.04 14.33 -7.63
N TRP A 104 -21.22 15.30 -7.24
CA TRP A 104 -20.28 15.09 -6.16
C TRP A 104 -20.98 15.05 -4.80
N VAL A 105 -20.73 14.00 -4.05
CA VAL A 105 -21.18 13.85 -2.67
C VAL A 105 -19.96 13.85 -1.77
N GLN A 106 -19.82 14.92 -0.97
CA GLN A 106 -18.81 15.00 0.07
C GLN A 106 -19.18 14.09 1.23
N ARG A 107 -18.28 13.20 1.62
CA ARG A 107 -18.43 12.34 2.79
C ARG A 107 -17.67 12.92 3.97
N GLU A 108 -18.40 13.55 4.89
CA GLU A 108 -17.82 14.13 6.11
C GLU A 108 -17.36 13.06 7.11
N GLU A 109 -18.01 11.90 7.13
CA GLU A 109 -17.63 10.79 7.98
C GLU A 109 -18.08 9.45 7.40
N PHE A 110 -17.29 8.41 7.67
CA PHE A 110 -17.58 7.01 7.31
C PHE A 110 -18.02 6.19 8.53
N GLY A 111 -18.65 6.81 9.51
CA GLY A 111 -19.01 6.23 10.79
C GLY A 111 -18.04 6.59 11.91
N ARG A 112 -18.19 5.93 13.06
CA ARG A 112 -17.43 6.26 14.27
C ARG A 112 -16.87 5.00 14.93
N ILE A 113 -15.68 5.12 15.52
CA ILE A 113 -15.08 4.12 16.40
C ILE A 113 -14.71 4.81 17.70
N LYS A 114 -15.30 4.36 18.83
CA LYS A 114 -15.08 4.95 20.16
C LYS A 114 -15.20 6.49 20.11
N ASP A 115 -16.31 6.99 19.60
CA ASP A 115 -16.62 8.41 19.45
C ASP A 115 -15.72 9.23 18.49
N LYS A 116 -14.68 8.64 17.92
CA LYS A 116 -13.84 9.26 16.90
C LYS A 116 -14.45 9.06 15.51
N LYS A 117 -14.59 10.14 14.74
CA LYS A 117 -15.04 10.09 13.34
C LYS A 117 -14.01 9.37 12.48
N ILE A 118 -14.49 8.48 11.59
CA ILE A 118 -13.67 7.90 10.52
C ILE A 118 -13.66 8.89 9.37
N CYS A 119 -12.49 9.45 9.07
CA CYS A 119 -12.31 10.45 8.01
C CYS A 119 -12.01 9.82 6.64
N LEU A 120 -11.44 8.62 6.62
CA LEU A 120 -11.14 7.86 5.41
C LEU A 120 -11.51 6.40 5.62
N ARG A 121 -12.15 5.81 4.61
CA ARG A 121 -12.43 4.39 4.52
C ARG A 121 -12.05 3.93 3.12
N TYR A 122 -11.01 3.10 3.00
CA TYR A 122 -10.47 2.63 1.75
C TYR A 122 -10.42 1.11 1.73
N HIS A 123 -11.13 0.51 0.80
CA HIS A 123 -11.35 -0.93 0.74
C HIS A 123 -10.57 -1.55 -0.41
N LEU A 124 -9.94 -2.69 -0.18
CA LEU A 124 -9.40 -3.58 -1.20
C LEU A 124 -10.25 -4.85 -1.23
N TYR A 125 -10.92 -5.05 -2.35
CA TYR A 125 -11.81 -6.19 -2.58
C TYR A 125 -11.03 -7.44 -3.02
N PRO A 126 -11.62 -8.65 -2.88
CA PRO A 126 -10.95 -9.90 -3.27
C PRO A 126 -10.54 -9.97 -4.74
N ASN A 127 -11.30 -9.31 -5.63
CA ASN A 127 -10.99 -9.22 -7.07
C ASN A 127 -9.84 -8.22 -7.38
N GLY A 128 -9.25 -7.58 -6.38
CA GLY A 128 -8.18 -6.61 -6.51
C GLY A 128 -8.65 -5.18 -6.84
N SER A 129 -9.96 -4.92 -6.94
CA SER A 129 -10.47 -3.56 -7.04
C SER A 129 -10.36 -2.83 -5.69
N THR A 130 -10.43 -1.52 -5.72
CA THR A 130 -10.38 -0.66 -4.52
C THR A 130 -11.53 0.33 -4.53
N THR A 131 -11.78 0.97 -3.41
CA THR A 131 -12.74 2.07 -3.36
C THR A 131 -12.29 3.18 -4.29
N GLN A 132 -13.17 3.58 -5.22
CA GLN A 132 -12.99 4.76 -6.06
C GLN A 132 -13.34 6.00 -5.27
N MET A 133 -12.48 7.03 -5.29
CA MET A 133 -12.74 8.27 -4.58
C MET A 133 -11.88 9.42 -5.10
N VAL A 134 -12.27 10.62 -4.76
CA VAL A 134 -11.44 11.82 -4.88
C VAL A 134 -11.09 12.30 -3.47
N ILE A 135 -9.82 12.54 -3.24
CA ILE A 135 -9.29 13.12 -2.00
C ILE A 135 -8.88 14.55 -2.30
N THR A 136 -9.42 15.51 -1.58
CA THR A 136 -8.94 16.89 -1.59
C THR A 136 -8.23 17.20 -0.27
N ASN A 137 -7.16 17.98 -0.33
CA ASN A 137 -6.40 18.41 0.83
C ASN A 137 -5.66 19.73 0.54
N ASP A 138 -4.86 20.21 1.49
CA ASP A 138 -4.04 21.43 1.37
C ASP A 138 -3.00 21.38 0.23
N LYS A 139 -2.72 20.18 -0.33
CA LYS A 139 -1.73 19.97 -1.40
C LYS A 139 -2.38 19.85 -2.79
N GLY A 140 -3.70 19.64 -2.87
CA GLY A 140 -4.45 19.54 -4.12
C GLY A 140 -5.54 18.50 -4.14
N ILE A 141 -5.93 18.12 -5.36
CA ILE A 141 -7.02 17.18 -5.66
C ILE A 141 -6.42 15.91 -6.25
N TYR A 142 -6.83 14.75 -5.73
CA TYR A 142 -6.29 13.45 -6.11
C TYR A 142 -7.42 12.48 -6.45
N TYR A 143 -7.39 11.98 -7.67
CA TYR A 143 -8.30 10.93 -8.12
C TYR A 143 -7.70 9.55 -7.88
N LEU A 144 -8.43 8.67 -7.23
CA LEU A 144 -8.09 7.28 -6.95
C LEU A 144 -9.06 6.36 -7.70
N PRO A 145 -8.64 5.66 -8.77
CA PRO A 145 -9.51 4.75 -9.52
C PRO A 145 -9.78 3.45 -8.75
N SER A 146 -10.91 2.79 -9.09
CA SER A 146 -11.30 1.51 -8.49
C SER A 146 -10.42 0.34 -8.93
N TYR A 147 -10.13 0.23 -10.24
CA TYR A 147 -9.45 -0.93 -10.81
C TYR A 147 -8.33 -0.56 -11.77
N PHE A 148 -8.68 0.04 -12.91
CA PHE A 148 -7.71 0.43 -13.93
C PHE A 148 -7.06 1.79 -13.62
N GLY A 149 -5.80 1.93 -14.04
CA GLY A 149 -5.06 3.17 -13.86
C GLY A 149 -4.33 3.28 -12.51
N LYS A 150 -3.84 4.47 -12.27
CA LYS A 150 -3.08 4.83 -11.06
C LYS A 150 -3.72 6.06 -10.44
N ALA A 151 -3.62 6.16 -9.11
CA ALA A 151 -3.95 7.40 -8.41
C ALA A 151 -3.09 8.54 -8.96
N LYS A 152 -3.70 9.68 -9.24
CA LYS A 152 -3.01 10.87 -9.78
C LYS A 152 -3.58 12.16 -9.21
N LYS A 153 -2.72 13.18 -9.13
CA LYS A 153 -3.14 14.54 -8.88
C LYS A 153 -3.79 15.11 -10.14
N VAL A 154 -4.89 15.81 -9.97
CA VAL A 154 -5.68 16.45 -11.03
C VAL A 154 -5.73 17.96 -10.82
N ALA A 155 -6.06 18.71 -11.87
CA ALA A 155 -6.13 20.16 -11.81
C ALA A 155 -7.35 20.65 -11.02
N ASP A 156 -8.50 20.03 -11.25
CA ASP A 156 -9.78 20.41 -10.65
C ASP A 156 -10.74 19.21 -10.51
N MET A 157 -11.93 19.48 -9.99
CA MET A 157 -12.96 18.46 -9.78
C MET A 157 -13.62 18.01 -11.10
N GLU A 158 -13.55 18.80 -12.16
CA GLU A 158 -14.10 18.41 -13.47
C GLU A 158 -13.19 17.38 -14.14
N GLU A 159 -11.86 17.57 -14.13
CA GLU A 159 -10.91 16.55 -14.58
C GLU A 159 -11.09 15.25 -13.78
N ALA A 160 -11.31 15.36 -12.47
CA ALA A 160 -11.56 14.18 -11.64
C ALA A 160 -12.82 13.42 -12.08
N LYS A 161 -13.88 14.17 -12.44
CA LYS A 161 -15.16 13.61 -12.91
C LYS A 161 -15.03 12.91 -14.25
N GLU A 162 -14.34 13.53 -15.20
CA GLU A 162 -14.06 12.91 -16.50
C GLU A 162 -13.34 11.58 -16.36
N LEU A 163 -12.32 11.54 -15.49
CA LEU A 163 -11.57 10.31 -15.20
C LEU A 163 -12.42 9.25 -14.52
N TRP A 164 -13.31 9.66 -13.61
CA TRP A 164 -14.23 8.76 -12.93
C TRP A 164 -15.16 8.08 -13.94
N ILE A 165 -15.84 8.88 -14.75
CA ILE A 165 -16.77 8.39 -15.77
C ILE A 165 -16.05 7.49 -16.78
N LYS A 166 -14.87 7.88 -17.24
CA LYS A 166 -14.05 7.06 -18.14
C LYS A 166 -13.70 5.71 -17.51
N SER A 167 -13.29 5.68 -16.24
CA SER A 167 -12.97 4.44 -15.53
C SER A 167 -14.18 3.52 -15.43
N ASP A 168 -15.38 4.05 -15.24
CA ASP A 168 -16.62 3.26 -15.21
C ASP A 168 -16.97 2.66 -16.56
N TYR A 169 -16.72 3.37 -17.68
CA TYR A 169 -16.85 2.84 -19.03
C TYR A 169 -15.84 1.72 -19.29
N ASP A 170 -14.57 1.92 -18.97
CA ASP A 170 -13.51 0.92 -19.14
C ASP A 170 -13.82 -0.37 -18.37
N LEU A 171 -14.44 -0.27 -17.19
CA LEU A 171 -14.88 -1.43 -16.41
C LEU A 171 -16.01 -2.20 -17.08
N ARG A 172 -17.00 -1.53 -17.65
CA ARG A 172 -18.12 -2.17 -18.37
C ARG A 172 -17.65 -2.90 -19.62
N ASP A 173 -16.81 -2.26 -20.41
CA ASP A 173 -16.29 -2.82 -21.67
C ASP A 173 -15.35 -4.02 -21.44
N SER A 174 -14.63 -4.05 -20.32
CA SER A 174 -13.70 -5.14 -20.00
C SER A 174 -14.39 -6.45 -19.59
N GLY A 175 -15.72 -6.48 -19.45
CA GLY A 175 -16.45 -7.66 -18.98
C GLY A 175 -16.16 -8.06 -17.54
N ALA A 176 -15.53 -7.19 -16.76
CA ALA A 176 -15.12 -7.46 -15.38
C ALA A 176 -16.30 -7.60 -14.38
N TYR A 177 -17.52 -7.55 -14.86
CA TYR A 177 -18.76 -7.69 -14.08
C TYR A 177 -19.38 -9.07 -14.13
N TYR A 178 -18.73 -10.08 -14.76
CA TYR A 178 -19.23 -11.45 -14.85
C TYR A 178 -18.30 -12.44 -14.17
#